data_43834ee16636242d2dc0f6f0f33bb848
#
_entry.id   43834ee16636242d2dc0f6f0f33bb848
#
_cell.length_a   1.000
_cell.length_b   1.000
_cell.length_c   1.000
_cell.angle_alpha   90.00
_cell.angle_beta   90.00
_cell.angle_gamma   90.00
#
_symmetry.space_group_name_H-M   'P 1'
#
loop_
_entity.id
_entity.type
_entity.pdbx_description
1 polymer ?
#
loop_
_entity_poly.entity_id
_entity_poly.type
_entity_poly.pdbx_seq_one_letter_code
_entity_poly.pdbx_strand_id
1 'polypeptide(L)'
;MRLYGMYYTCKTHIEFVKNMKVTNKTTAREATWSIKSWAERSKVLNELAKMKPLRTPAREVYEAIPVVYRDQDEFDISGTVKDRFVAARGKLIVAMETVIDMYETINPKKVIDEDYGFDIKMPEFDDLGEFSKCMEDLDFVMKQCPYLNDKDGQIKYGSIDVGSTWLTFIIVGVGATTIMTNLAKIVDAAIKIKSHITTVKMQEEALRSVEIRDEIAAEVLDAYKKANRVLTQKSVAELEQELGELKDGEEKDKAGKALEKLGYWMDKGMQIYSAIDAPAEIKDVFPTQQETNFLSDDLIKLLENKEK
;
A
#
# COMPACT_ATOMS: atom_id res chain seq x y z
N MET A 1 0.40 4.37 -15.04
CA MET A 1 1.22 4.72 -13.85
C MET A 1 2.06 5.92 -14.25
N ARG A 2 2.00 7.00 -13.52
CA ARG A 2 2.63 8.28 -13.86
C ARG A 2 3.90 8.51 -13.04
N LEU A 3 4.62 9.62 -13.28
CA LEU A 3 5.99 9.81 -12.86
C LEU A 3 6.21 9.62 -11.35
N TYR A 4 5.31 10.16 -10.50
CA TYR A 4 5.41 9.96 -9.05
C TYR A 4 5.27 8.49 -8.64
N GLY A 5 4.27 7.79 -9.16
CA GLY A 5 4.12 6.36 -8.86
C GLY A 5 5.30 5.51 -9.35
N MET A 6 5.94 5.89 -10.47
CA MET A 6 7.18 5.26 -10.92
C MET A 6 8.34 5.58 -9.99
N TYR A 7 8.48 6.84 -9.60
CA TYR A 7 9.48 7.30 -8.64
C TYR A 7 9.33 6.55 -7.31
N TYR A 8 8.12 6.51 -6.74
CA TYR A 8 7.83 5.81 -5.50
C TYR A 8 8.25 4.34 -5.57
N THR A 9 7.79 3.62 -6.59
CA THR A 9 8.14 2.20 -6.75
C THR A 9 9.64 1.98 -6.96
N CYS A 10 10.31 2.86 -7.72
CA CYS A 10 11.77 2.80 -7.88
C CYS A 10 12.50 3.03 -6.56
N LYS A 11 12.14 4.07 -5.81
CA LYS A 11 12.75 4.37 -4.50
C LYS A 11 12.58 3.22 -3.51
N THR A 12 11.37 2.64 -3.46
CA THR A 12 11.09 1.50 -2.57
C THR A 12 11.91 0.27 -2.90
N HIS A 13 12.11 -0.02 -4.18
CA HIS A 13 12.73 -1.29 -4.59
C HIS A 13 14.19 -1.20 -5.02
N ILE A 14 14.77 -0.01 -5.19
CA ILE A 14 16.13 0.11 -5.75
C ILE A 14 17.19 -0.57 -4.90
N GLU A 15 17.14 -0.43 -3.58
CA GLU A 15 18.10 -1.10 -2.69
C GLU A 15 17.93 -2.62 -2.70
N PHE A 16 16.70 -3.11 -2.79
CA PHE A 16 16.43 -4.54 -2.96
C PHE A 16 17.05 -5.06 -4.26
N VAL A 17 16.85 -4.35 -5.39
CA VAL A 17 17.43 -4.73 -6.70
C VAL A 17 18.96 -4.67 -6.66
N LYS A 18 19.56 -3.65 -6.04
CA LYS A 18 21.02 -3.56 -5.82
C LYS A 18 21.53 -4.74 -5.01
N ASN A 19 20.75 -5.24 -4.07
CA ASN A 19 21.09 -6.37 -3.20
C ASN A 19 20.71 -7.74 -3.75
N MET A 20 20.17 -7.86 -4.95
CA MET A 20 19.97 -9.14 -5.65
C MET A 20 21.32 -9.79 -6.00
N LYS A 21 22.08 -10.21 -4.99
CA LYS A 21 23.42 -10.82 -5.16
C LYS A 21 23.31 -12.28 -5.55
N VAL A 22 24.33 -12.77 -6.24
CA VAL A 22 24.60 -14.19 -6.47
C VAL A 22 25.75 -14.62 -5.57
N THR A 23 25.60 -15.74 -4.89
CA THR A 23 26.63 -16.27 -3.98
C THR A 23 27.52 -17.23 -4.70
N ASN A 24 28.84 -17.04 -4.60
CA ASN A 24 29.82 -17.96 -5.18
C ASN A 24 29.84 -19.28 -4.39
N LYS A 25 29.59 -20.40 -5.07
CA LYS A 25 29.70 -21.78 -4.56
C LYS A 25 30.79 -22.58 -5.30
N THR A 26 31.75 -21.90 -5.94
CA THR A 26 32.78 -22.54 -6.75
C THR A 26 33.53 -23.58 -5.95
N THR A 27 33.57 -24.79 -6.48
CA THR A 27 34.39 -25.90 -5.98
C THR A 27 35.64 -26.05 -6.85
N ALA A 28 36.60 -26.89 -6.45
CA ALA A 28 37.82 -27.16 -7.24
C ALA A 28 37.55 -27.73 -8.64
N ARG A 29 36.30 -28.20 -8.91
CA ARG A 29 35.92 -28.86 -10.17
C ARG A 29 34.96 -28.05 -11.03
N GLU A 30 34.16 -27.14 -10.43
CA GLU A 30 33.13 -26.43 -11.15
C GLU A 30 32.84 -25.05 -10.52
N ALA A 31 32.73 -24.05 -11.38
CA ALA A 31 32.38 -22.69 -10.98
C ALA A 31 30.88 -22.53 -11.03
N THR A 32 30.23 -22.56 -9.86
CA THR A 32 28.78 -22.41 -9.70
C THR A 32 28.43 -21.25 -8.79
N TRP A 33 27.27 -20.65 -9.01
CA TRP A 33 26.75 -19.55 -8.22
C TRP A 33 25.32 -19.86 -7.81
N SER A 34 24.96 -19.54 -6.56
CA SER A 34 23.62 -19.73 -6.03
C SER A 34 22.82 -18.44 -6.05
N ILE A 35 21.55 -18.58 -6.43
CA ILE A 35 20.52 -17.56 -6.28
C ILE A 35 19.53 -18.07 -5.22
N LYS A 36 19.18 -17.19 -4.26
CA LYS A 36 18.21 -17.44 -3.19
C LYS A 36 17.06 -16.44 -3.26
N SER A 37 15.92 -16.80 -2.62
CA SER A 37 14.72 -15.97 -2.53
C SER A 37 14.23 -15.51 -3.91
N TRP A 38 14.21 -16.44 -4.87
CA TRP A 38 13.81 -16.12 -6.24
C TRP A 38 12.33 -15.75 -6.35
N ALA A 39 11.46 -16.34 -5.53
CA ALA A 39 10.05 -16.01 -5.50
C ALA A 39 9.83 -14.51 -5.17
N GLU A 40 10.53 -13.98 -4.16
CA GLU A 40 10.49 -12.57 -3.80
C GLU A 40 11.07 -11.69 -4.91
N ARG A 41 12.23 -12.08 -5.47
CA ARG A 41 12.88 -11.34 -6.57
C ARG A 41 11.99 -11.27 -7.80
N SER A 42 11.36 -12.38 -8.18
CA SER A 42 10.47 -12.43 -9.34
C SER A 42 9.21 -11.57 -9.13
N LYS A 43 8.68 -11.50 -7.91
CA LYS A 43 7.56 -10.64 -7.55
C LYS A 43 7.91 -9.15 -7.77
N VAL A 44 9.06 -8.71 -7.25
CA VAL A 44 9.55 -7.33 -7.45
C VAL A 44 9.80 -7.04 -8.94
N LEU A 45 10.44 -7.96 -9.68
CA LEU A 45 10.68 -7.80 -11.11
C LEU A 45 9.36 -7.68 -11.90
N ASN A 46 8.35 -8.47 -11.56
CA ASN A 46 7.03 -8.40 -12.17
C ASN A 46 6.32 -7.08 -11.87
N GLU A 47 6.47 -6.53 -10.68
CA GLU A 47 5.94 -5.22 -10.32
C GLU A 47 6.62 -4.11 -11.13
N LEU A 48 7.95 -4.11 -11.19
CA LEU A 48 8.73 -3.16 -12.00
C LEU A 48 8.38 -3.27 -13.49
N ALA A 49 8.12 -4.47 -14.00
CA ALA A 49 7.75 -4.70 -15.40
C ALA A 49 6.38 -4.12 -15.81
N LYS A 50 5.51 -3.78 -14.84
CA LYS A 50 4.25 -3.08 -15.13
C LYS A 50 4.50 -1.63 -15.60
N MET A 51 5.64 -1.05 -15.26
CA MET A 51 6.03 0.30 -15.64
C MET A 51 6.69 0.31 -17.02
N LYS A 52 6.16 1.13 -17.95
CA LYS A 52 6.64 1.14 -19.33
C LYS A 52 8.16 1.35 -19.47
N PRO A 53 8.81 2.30 -18.76
CA PRO A 53 10.27 2.50 -18.86
C PRO A 53 11.10 1.33 -18.32
N LEU A 54 10.58 0.60 -17.31
CA LEU A 54 11.29 -0.49 -16.63
C LEU A 54 10.93 -1.88 -17.18
N ARG A 55 9.90 -1.97 -18.01
CA ARG A 55 9.38 -3.25 -18.52
C ARG A 55 10.44 -4.12 -19.14
N THR A 56 11.20 -3.57 -20.08
CA THR A 56 12.25 -4.31 -20.79
C THR A 56 13.40 -4.67 -19.87
N PRO A 57 14.02 -3.73 -19.10
CA PRO A 57 15.09 -4.08 -18.17
C PRO A 57 14.68 -5.12 -17.12
N ALA A 58 13.48 -5.00 -16.54
CA ALA A 58 13.01 -5.96 -15.54
C ALA A 58 12.79 -7.37 -16.13
N ARG A 59 12.24 -7.45 -17.35
CA ARG A 59 12.09 -8.71 -18.07
C ARG A 59 13.46 -9.32 -18.42
N GLU A 60 14.43 -8.53 -18.86
CA GLU A 60 15.78 -9.03 -19.14
C GLU A 60 16.40 -9.72 -17.91
N VAL A 61 16.19 -9.15 -16.71
CA VAL A 61 16.65 -9.79 -15.46
C VAL A 61 15.93 -11.12 -15.22
N TYR A 62 14.60 -11.14 -15.38
CA TYR A 62 13.81 -12.35 -15.19
C TYR A 62 14.17 -13.43 -16.24
N GLU A 63 14.34 -13.05 -17.49
CA GLU A 63 14.64 -13.95 -18.60
C GLU A 63 16.12 -14.42 -18.61
N ALA A 64 17.00 -13.72 -17.90
CA ALA A 64 18.37 -14.19 -17.69
C ALA A 64 18.42 -15.56 -16.97
N ILE A 65 17.39 -15.87 -16.17
CA ILE A 65 17.23 -17.14 -15.48
C ILE A 65 16.55 -18.15 -16.39
N PRO A 66 17.15 -19.34 -16.61
CA PRO A 66 16.52 -20.41 -17.39
C PRO A 66 15.17 -20.82 -16.83
N VAL A 67 14.22 -21.16 -17.71
CA VAL A 67 12.84 -21.52 -17.34
C VAL A 67 12.78 -22.62 -16.28
N VAL A 68 13.67 -23.61 -16.38
CA VAL A 68 13.72 -24.77 -15.47
C VAL A 68 13.99 -24.41 -13.99
N TYR A 69 14.46 -23.20 -13.70
CA TYR A 69 14.76 -22.74 -12.35
C TYR A 69 13.73 -21.74 -11.80
N ARG A 70 12.83 -21.22 -12.66
CA ARG A 70 11.94 -20.11 -12.28
C ARG A 70 10.90 -20.45 -11.23
N ASP A 71 10.58 -21.74 -11.09
CA ASP A 71 9.64 -22.24 -10.09
C ASP A 71 10.33 -22.67 -8.78
N GLN A 72 11.66 -22.50 -8.70
CA GLN A 72 12.47 -22.83 -7.52
C GLN A 72 12.86 -21.54 -6.79
N ASP A 73 12.85 -21.58 -5.46
CA ASP A 73 13.24 -20.39 -4.66
C ASP A 73 14.77 -20.28 -4.48
N GLU A 74 15.47 -21.43 -4.48
CA GLU A 74 16.95 -21.50 -4.44
C GLU A 74 17.44 -22.47 -5.50
N PHE A 75 18.45 -22.05 -6.29
CA PHE A 75 19.05 -22.85 -7.34
C PHE A 75 20.48 -22.38 -7.68
N ASP A 76 21.25 -23.28 -8.29
CA ASP A 76 22.62 -23.01 -8.72
C ASP A 76 22.65 -22.76 -10.23
N ILE A 77 23.49 -21.79 -10.66
CA ILE A 77 23.62 -21.33 -12.03
C ILE A 77 25.08 -21.37 -12.50
N SER A 78 25.27 -21.50 -13.80
CA SER A 78 26.58 -21.40 -14.43
C SER A 78 27.12 -19.97 -14.50
N GLY A 79 28.40 -19.78 -14.74
CA GLY A 79 29.04 -18.48 -14.93
C GLY A 79 28.38 -17.63 -16.02
N THR A 80 28.03 -18.22 -17.14
CA THR A 80 27.38 -17.54 -18.25
C THR A 80 26.01 -16.98 -17.86
N VAL A 81 25.22 -17.75 -17.09
CA VAL A 81 23.90 -17.29 -16.58
C VAL A 81 24.11 -16.18 -15.57
N LYS A 82 25.07 -16.36 -14.64
CA LYS A 82 25.41 -15.31 -13.65
C LYS A 82 25.81 -14.01 -14.33
N ASP A 83 26.68 -14.05 -15.36
CA ASP A 83 27.14 -12.83 -16.04
C ASP A 83 25.98 -12.13 -16.76
N ARG A 84 25.08 -12.87 -17.41
CA ARG A 84 23.86 -12.36 -18.02
C ARG A 84 22.93 -11.71 -16.99
N PHE A 85 22.71 -12.38 -15.87
CA PHE A 85 21.87 -11.86 -14.77
C PHE A 85 22.45 -10.56 -14.20
N VAL A 86 23.74 -10.52 -13.91
CA VAL A 86 24.41 -9.34 -13.36
C VAL A 86 24.37 -8.16 -14.34
N ALA A 87 24.60 -8.42 -15.64
CA ALA A 87 24.52 -7.38 -16.66
C ALA A 87 23.08 -6.83 -16.81
N ALA A 88 22.08 -7.70 -16.85
CA ALA A 88 20.67 -7.30 -16.94
C ALA A 88 20.24 -6.50 -15.69
N ARG A 89 20.62 -6.97 -14.48
CA ARG A 89 20.39 -6.24 -13.23
C ARG A 89 21.02 -4.85 -13.25
N GLY A 90 22.25 -4.71 -13.74
CA GLY A 90 22.91 -3.41 -13.90
C GLY A 90 22.11 -2.43 -14.76
N LYS A 91 21.59 -2.91 -15.91
CA LYS A 91 20.68 -2.09 -16.76
C LYS A 91 19.42 -1.66 -16.04
N LEU A 92 18.81 -2.58 -15.27
CA LEU A 92 17.61 -2.26 -14.49
C LEU A 92 17.90 -1.20 -13.43
N ILE A 93 19.01 -1.29 -12.71
CA ILE A 93 19.43 -0.29 -11.71
C ILE A 93 19.55 1.09 -12.38
N VAL A 94 20.29 1.18 -13.51
CA VAL A 94 20.44 2.45 -14.25
C VAL A 94 19.07 3.02 -14.68
N ALA A 95 18.17 2.17 -15.18
CA ALA A 95 16.84 2.62 -15.57
C ALA A 95 16.01 3.13 -14.37
N MET A 96 16.12 2.49 -13.20
CA MET A 96 15.46 2.94 -11.98
C MET A 96 16.05 4.26 -11.48
N GLU A 97 17.36 4.39 -11.45
CA GLU A 97 18.07 5.63 -11.09
C GLU A 97 17.67 6.78 -12.03
N THR A 98 17.58 6.51 -13.32
CA THR A 98 17.11 7.52 -14.29
C THR A 98 15.69 8.02 -13.98
N VAL A 99 14.77 7.14 -13.59
CA VAL A 99 13.42 7.55 -13.19
C VAL A 99 13.44 8.39 -11.91
N ILE A 100 14.27 8.02 -10.94
CA ILE A 100 14.44 8.74 -9.68
C ILE A 100 14.99 10.14 -9.96
N ASP A 101 16.12 10.24 -10.67
CA ASP A 101 16.79 11.50 -10.98
C ASP A 101 15.88 12.43 -11.80
N MET A 102 15.13 11.87 -12.75
CA MET A 102 14.17 12.63 -13.56
C MET A 102 13.07 13.24 -12.67
N TYR A 103 12.51 12.47 -11.75
CA TYR A 103 11.49 12.99 -10.84
C TYR A 103 12.05 14.07 -9.92
N GLU A 104 13.19 13.82 -9.29
CA GLU A 104 13.84 14.75 -8.35
C GLU A 104 14.30 16.05 -9.04
N THR A 105 14.65 15.98 -10.33
CA THR A 105 15.01 17.17 -11.14
C THR A 105 13.78 18.02 -11.44
N ILE A 106 12.64 17.40 -11.78
CA ILE A 106 11.40 18.11 -12.11
C ILE A 106 10.73 18.65 -10.84
N ASN A 107 10.85 17.91 -9.72
CA ASN A 107 10.28 18.25 -8.43
C ASN A 107 11.39 18.43 -7.39
N PRO A 108 12.20 19.50 -7.48
CA PRO A 108 13.24 19.74 -6.49
C PRO A 108 12.59 19.89 -5.12
N LYS A 109 13.08 19.14 -4.12
CA LYS A 109 12.61 19.25 -2.74
C LYS A 109 12.65 20.72 -2.33
N LYS A 110 11.49 21.26 -1.92
CA LYS A 110 11.49 22.48 -1.13
C LYS A 110 12.20 22.14 0.17
N VAL A 111 13.21 22.94 0.54
CA VAL A 111 13.96 22.81 1.79
C VAL A 111 13.04 23.19 2.96
N ILE A 112 12.14 22.28 3.31
CA ILE A 112 11.37 22.29 4.55
C ILE A 112 11.78 20.98 5.21
N ASP A 113 11.93 20.94 6.52
CA ASP A 113 12.10 19.70 7.29
C ASP A 113 10.88 18.79 7.07
N GLU A 114 10.87 18.08 5.91
CA GLU A 114 9.77 17.26 5.43
C GLU A 114 9.95 15.79 5.85
N ASP A 115 10.63 15.55 6.98
CA ASP A 115 10.85 14.20 7.50
C ASP A 115 9.55 13.52 7.95
N TYR A 116 8.46 14.30 8.05
CA TYR A 116 7.17 13.80 8.46
C TYR A 116 6.11 14.14 7.42
N GLY A 117 5.55 13.12 6.83
CA GLY A 117 4.49 13.24 5.85
C GLY A 117 3.94 11.87 5.43
N PHE A 118 2.87 11.90 4.67
CA PHE A 118 2.26 10.70 4.12
C PHE A 118 1.68 10.98 2.73
N ASP A 119 1.60 9.92 1.97
CA ASP A 119 1.09 9.94 0.61
C ASP A 119 -0.21 9.15 0.53
N ILE A 120 -1.21 9.70 -0.12
CA ILE A 120 -2.47 9.02 -0.42
C ILE A 120 -2.54 8.76 -1.91
N LYS A 121 -2.55 7.48 -2.28
CA LYS A 121 -2.95 7.07 -3.61
C LYS A 121 -4.47 7.01 -3.66
N MET A 122 -5.04 7.89 -4.47
CA MET A 122 -6.49 7.98 -4.64
C MET A 122 -7.04 6.79 -5.45
N PRO A 123 -8.30 6.39 -5.24
CA PRO A 123 -8.96 5.42 -6.10
C PRO A 123 -9.20 6.00 -7.51
N GLU A 124 -9.63 5.17 -8.44
CA GLU A 124 -10.22 5.63 -9.69
C GLU A 124 -11.63 6.15 -9.39
N PHE A 125 -12.00 7.28 -10.00
CA PHE A 125 -13.29 7.93 -9.83
C PHE A 125 -14.08 7.88 -11.12
N ASP A 126 -15.36 7.59 -11.03
CA ASP A 126 -16.26 7.55 -12.18
C ASP A 126 -16.62 8.97 -12.65
N ASP A 127 -16.70 9.94 -11.71
CA ASP A 127 -17.03 11.32 -12.00
C ASP A 127 -16.42 12.32 -10.99
N LEU A 128 -16.59 13.63 -11.28
CA LEU A 128 -16.11 14.70 -10.41
C LEU A 128 -16.86 14.80 -9.09
N GLY A 129 -18.11 14.34 -9.01
CA GLY A 129 -18.90 14.33 -7.78
C GLY A 129 -18.33 13.32 -6.79
N GLU A 130 -17.94 12.15 -7.27
CA GLU A 130 -17.28 11.14 -6.44
C GLU A 130 -15.91 11.61 -5.96
N PHE A 131 -15.13 12.26 -6.84
CA PHE A 131 -13.86 12.89 -6.46
C PHE A 131 -14.06 13.94 -5.37
N SER A 132 -15.03 14.85 -5.54
CA SER A 132 -15.35 15.90 -4.54
C SER A 132 -15.70 15.29 -3.19
N LYS A 133 -16.56 14.26 -3.19
CA LYS A 133 -16.94 13.55 -1.97
C LYS A 133 -15.75 12.91 -1.27
N CYS A 134 -14.83 12.31 -2.03
CA CYS A 134 -13.61 11.76 -1.47
C CYS A 134 -12.75 12.84 -0.81
N MET A 135 -12.61 13.99 -1.45
CA MET A 135 -11.86 15.12 -0.88
C MET A 135 -12.50 15.68 0.37
N GLU A 136 -13.84 15.82 0.41
CA GLU A 136 -14.60 16.24 1.60
C GLU A 136 -14.43 15.23 2.75
N ASP A 137 -14.47 13.94 2.45
CA ASP A 137 -14.29 12.89 3.44
C ASP A 137 -12.85 12.86 4.00
N LEU A 138 -11.84 13.08 3.15
CA LEU A 138 -10.46 13.22 3.59
C LEU A 138 -10.26 14.48 4.44
N ASP A 139 -10.82 15.61 4.04
CA ASP A 139 -10.76 16.85 4.82
C ASP A 139 -11.42 16.66 6.21
N PHE A 140 -12.55 15.95 6.26
CA PHE A 140 -13.18 15.57 7.53
C PHE A 140 -12.24 14.73 8.39
N VAL A 141 -11.62 13.68 7.83
CA VAL A 141 -10.69 12.81 8.56
C VAL A 141 -9.51 13.63 9.11
N MET A 142 -8.88 14.46 8.28
CA MET A 142 -7.69 15.21 8.68
C MET A 142 -7.99 16.33 9.69
N LYS A 143 -9.20 16.90 9.69
CA LYS A 143 -9.57 18.02 10.57
C LYS A 143 -10.43 17.63 11.76
N GLN A 144 -11.20 16.55 11.68
CA GLN A 144 -12.18 16.21 12.70
C GLN A 144 -11.84 14.94 13.50
N CYS A 145 -10.91 14.11 13.00
CA CYS A 145 -10.47 12.94 13.76
C CYS A 145 -9.68 13.39 15.01
N PRO A 146 -10.14 13.09 16.23
CA PRO A 146 -9.52 13.59 17.46
C PRO A 146 -8.05 13.20 17.59
N TYR A 147 -7.68 12.02 17.13
CA TYR A 147 -6.33 11.50 17.20
C TYR A 147 -5.33 12.16 16.23
N LEU A 148 -5.83 12.90 15.23
CA LEU A 148 -5.00 13.65 14.26
C LEU A 148 -4.91 15.14 14.62
N ASN A 149 -5.66 15.60 15.61
CA ASN A 149 -5.66 16.97 16.09
C ASN A 149 -4.73 17.11 17.29
N ASP A 150 -3.43 17.28 17.02
CA ASP A 150 -2.45 17.61 18.04
C ASP A 150 -2.28 19.13 18.15
N LYS A 151 -2.07 19.65 19.37
CA LYS A 151 -1.82 21.07 19.60
C LYS A 151 -0.46 21.51 19.08
N ASP A 152 0.49 20.59 19.00
CA ASP A 152 1.89 20.83 18.68
C ASP A 152 2.25 20.38 17.25
N GLY A 153 1.25 19.91 16.47
CA GLY A 153 1.43 19.48 15.09
C GLY A 153 0.26 19.85 14.19
N GLN A 154 0.54 20.06 12.92
CA GLN A 154 -0.48 20.39 11.92
C GLN A 154 -0.25 19.62 10.62
N ILE A 155 -1.31 18.95 10.13
CA ILE A 155 -1.33 18.34 8.80
C ILE A 155 -1.58 19.43 7.77
N LYS A 156 -0.69 19.56 6.79
CA LYS A 156 -0.81 20.49 5.68
C LYS A 156 -0.84 19.75 4.36
N TYR A 157 -1.60 20.28 3.42
CA TYR A 157 -1.53 19.84 2.04
C TYR A 157 -0.16 20.20 1.45
N GLY A 158 0.52 19.23 0.89
CA GLY A 158 1.82 19.40 0.24
C GLY A 158 1.68 19.60 -1.26
N SER A 159 1.25 18.56 -1.97
CA SER A 159 1.12 18.58 -3.42
C SER A 159 0.13 17.55 -3.95
N ILE A 160 -0.29 17.72 -5.19
CA ILE A 160 -1.02 16.71 -5.97
C ILE A 160 -0.21 16.36 -7.23
N ASP A 161 0.01 15.09 -7.46
CA ASP A 161 0.50 14.61 -8.75
C ASP A 161 -0.70 14.36 -9.67
N VAL A 162 -0.95 15.30 -10.56
CA VAL A 162 -2.09 15.34 -11.49
C VAL A 162 -2.11 14.13 -12.44
N GLY A 163 -1.24 13.24 -12.24
CA GLY A 163 -1.07 12.14 -13.14
C GLY A 163 -1.44 10.76 -12.66
N SER A 164 -1.31 10.45 -11.41
CA SER A 164 -1.67 9.19 -10.80
C SER A 164 -2.60 9.36 -9.61
N THR A 165 -3.13 10.57 -9.46
CA THR A 165 -4.02 10.97 -8.36
C THR A 165 -3.41 10.64 -6.98
N TRP A 166 -2.15 11.04 -6.80
CA TRP A 166 -1.50 11.00 -5.51
C TRP A 166 -1.60 12.35 -4.82
N LEU A 167 -1.94 12.33 -3.55
CA LEU A 167 -1.93 13.49 -2.67
C LEU A 167 -0.79 13.32 -1.67
N THR A 168 0.05 14.32 -1.54
CA THR A 168 1.10 14.36 -0.51
C THR A 168 0.67 15.31 0.59
N PHE A 169 0.74 14.85 1.82
CA PHE A 169 0.52 15.66 3.02
C PHE A 169 1.82 15.77 3.81
N ILE A 170 2.04 16.94 4.37
CA ILE A 170 3.18 17.27 5.21
C ILE A 170 2.69 17.51 6.62
N ILE A 171 3.40 17.01 7.61
CA ILE A 171 3.09 17.26 9.01
C ILE A 171 4.19 18.15 9.58
N VAL A 172 3.81 19.31 10.08
CA VAL A 172 4.72 20.29 10.66
C VAL A 172 4.49 20.44 12.16
N GLY A 173 5.55 20.66 12.92
CA GLY A 173 5.53 20.85 14.36
C GLY A 173 6.11 19.67 15.13
N VAL A 174 6.37 19.90 16.42
CA VAL A 174 7.00 18.90 17.32
C VAL A 174 6.13 17.66 17.57
N GLY A 175 4.81 17.76 17.33
CA GLY A 175 3.86 16.65 17.41
C GLY A 175 3.82 15.75 16.17
N ALA A 176 4.66 15.99 15.16
CA ALA A 176 4.58 15.29 13.88
C ALA A 176 4.72 13.75 14.02
N THR A 177 5.65 13.27 14.83
CA THR A 177 5.81 11.83 15.09
C THR A 177 4.56 11.22 15.71
N THR A 178 3.93 11.89 16.66
CA THR A 178 2.69 11.45 17.30
C THR A 178 1.56 11.34 16.29
N ILE A 179 1.37 12.38 15.47
CA ILE A 179 0.35 12.38 14.41
C ILE A 179 0.58 11.25 13.40
N MET A 180 1.82 11.00 13.00
CA MET A 180 2.16 9.92 12.08
C MET A 180 1.86 8.53 12.68
N THR A 181 2.25 8.31 13.93
CA THR A 181 1.98 7.06 14.65
C THR A 181 0.47 6.85 14.79
N ASN A 182 -0.28 7.88 15.18
CA ASN A 182 -1.73 7.83 15.28
C ASN A 182 -2.39 7.55 13.94
N LEU A 183 -1.92 8.21 12.86
CA LEU A 183 -2.42 7.97 11.51
C LEU A 183 -2.19 6.51 11.07
N ALA A 184 -1.03 5.95 11.34
CA ALA A 184 -0.74 4.56 11.01
C ALA A 184 -1.73 3.59 11.68
N LYS A 185 -2.03 3.79 12.98
CA LYS A 185 -3.01 3.00 13.71
C LYS A 185 -4.45 3.19 13.21
N ILE A 186 -4.82 4.42 12.84
CA ILE A 186 -6.11 4.73 12.22
C ILE A 186 -6.22 4.01 10.86
N VAL A 187 -5.17 4.01 10.07
CA VAL A 187 -5.11 3.30 8.78
C VAL A 187 -5.28 1.81 8.99
N ASP A 188 -4.59 1.20 9.95
CA ASP A 188 -4.75 -0.23 10.30
C ASP A 188 -6.18 -0.55 10.73
N ALA A 189 -6.79 0.26 11.60
CA ALA A 189 -8.17 0.11 12.01
C ALA A 189 -9.16 0.25 10.81
N ALA A 190 -8.91 1.19 9.90
CA ALA A 190 -9.71 1.38 8.70
C ALA A 190 -9.59 0.20 7.71
N ILE A 191 -8.43 -0.45 7.62
CA ILE A 191 -8.23 -1.67 6.84
C ILE A 191 -9.10 -2.82 7.37
N LYS A 192 -9.23 -2.98 8.69
CA LYS A 192 -10.10 -3.97 9.30
C LYS A 192 -11.57 -3.72 8.93
N ILE A 193 -12.01 -2.45 8.96
CA ILE A 193 -13.36 -2.05 8.53
C ILE A 193 -13.56 -2.29 7.02
N LYS A 194 -12.58 -1.96 6.17
CA LYS A 194 -12.59 -2.27 4.73
C LYS A 194 -12.86 -3.74 4.49
N SER A 195 -12.12 -4.62 5.15
CA SER A 195 -12.28 -6.06 4.99
C SER A 195 -13.72 -6.52 5.27
N HIS A 196 -14.36 -5.92 6.28
CA HIS A 196 -15.74 -6.22 6.59
C HIS A 196 -16.72 -5.65 5.54
N ILE A 197 -16.53 -4.43 5.05
CA ILE A 197 -17.32 -3.82 3.98
C ILE A 197 -17.27 -4.70 2.73
N THR A 198 -16.09 -5.17 2.34
CA THR A 198 -15.90 -6.07 1.19
C THR A 198 -16.70 -7.37 1.38
N THR A 199 -16.63 -7.97 2.58
CA THR A 199 -17.38 -9.19 2.90
C THR A 199 -18.90 -8.98 2.79
N VAL A 200 -19.41 -7.86 3.30
CA VAL A 200 -20.83 -7.49 3.19
C VAL A 200 -21.27 -7.37 1.74
N LYS A 201 -20.50 -6.67 0.90
CA LYS A 201 -20.79 -6.52 -0.54
C LYS A 201 -20.84 -7.86 -1.26
N MET A 202 -19.88 -8.76 -1.00
CA MET A 202 -19.87 -10.09 -1.60
C MET A 202 -21.11 -10.92 -1.20
N GLN A 203 -21.55 -10.79 0.06
CA GLN A 203 -22.76 -11.47 0.52
C GLN A 203 -24.03 -10.84 -0.08
N GLU A 204 -24.07 -9.50 -0.24
CA GLU A 204 -25.16 -8.81 -0.91
C GLU A 204 -25.28 -9.24 -2.38
N GLU A 205 -24.16 -9.37 -3.10
CA GLU A 205 -24.15 -9.90 -4.46
C GLU A 205 -24.57 -11.37 -4.51
N ALA A 206 -24.12 -12.19 -3.56
CA ALA A 206 -24.53 -13.57 -3.46
C ALA A 206 -26.04 -13.71 -3.19
N LEU A 207 -26.63 -12.85 -2.34
CA LEU A 207 -28.06 -12.81 -2.07
C LEU A 207 -28.87 -12.37 -3.29
N ARG A 208 -28.36 -11.43 -4.08
CA ARG A 208 -28.99 -10.99 -5.34
C ARG A 208 -28.96 -12.08 -6.42
N SER A 209 -27.96 -12.97 -6.40
CA SER A 209 -27.85 -14.08 -7.36
C SER A 209 -28.77 -15.26 -7.04
N VAL A 210 -29.32 -15.32 -5.82
CA VAL A 210 -30.31 -16.30 -5.40
C VAL A 210 -31.66 -15.59 -5.36
N GLU A 211 -32.70 -16.11 -6.01
CA GLU A 211 -34.08 -15.56 -5.95
C GLU A 211 -34.67 -15.62 -4.52
N ILE A 212 -34.12 -14.78 -3.63
CA ILE A 212 -34.61 -14.64 -2.25
C ILE A 212 -35.60 -13.49 -2.24
N ARG A 213 -36.68 -13.64 -1.46
CA ARG A 213 -37.69 -12.58 -1.27
C ARG A 213 -37.02 -11.32 -0.75
N ASP A 214 -37.37 -10.18 -1.33
CA ASP A 214 -36.81 -8.84 -1.01
C ASP A 214 -36.80 -8.51 0.49
N GLU A 215 -37.79 -9.01 1.26
CA GLU A 215 -37.87 -8.84 2.71
C GLU A 215 -36.71 -9.49 3.46
N ILE A 216 -36.33 -10.71 3.10
CA ILE A 216 -35.22 -11.42 3.75
C ILE A 216 -33.88 -10.75 3.38
N ALA A 217 -33.74 -10.29 2.15
CA ALA A 217 -32.55 -9.56 1.72
C ALA A 217 -32.41 -8.22 2.50
N ALA A 218 -33.52 -7.52 2.77
CA ALA A 218 -33.52 -6.29 3.56
C ALA A 218 -33.15 -6.53 5.04
N GLU A 219 -33.66 -7.58 5.67
CA GLU A 219 -33.31 -7.94 7.05
C GLU A 219 -31.82 -8.33 7.18
N VAL A 220 -31.30 -9.11 6.23
CA VAL A 220 -29.88 -9.48 6.18
C VAL A 220 -29.02 -8.21 6.02
N LEU A 221 -29.38 -7.31 5.12
CA LEU A 221 -28.66 -6.06 4.91
C LEU A 221 -28.65 -5.16 6.16
N ASP A 222 -29.77 -5.08 6.88
CA ASP A 222 -29.85 -4.33 8.14
C ASP A 222 -28.98 -4.96 9.24
N ALA A 223 -28.96 -6.28 9.33
CA ALA A 223 -28.07 -7.00 10.25
C ALA A 223 -26.59 -6.68 9.96
N TYR A 224 -26.19 -6.63 8.69
CA TYR A 224 -24.81 -6.26 8.32
C TYR A 224 -24.49 -4.79 8.63
N LYS A 225 -25.41 -3.86 8.41
CA LYS A 225 -25.22 -2.46 8.81
C LYS A 225 -25.05 -2.32 10.32
N LYS A 226 -25.79 -3.08 11.10
CA LYS A 226 -25.62 -3.14 12.55
C LYS A 226 -24.26 -3.74 12.95
N ALA A 227 -23.84 -4.81 12.29
CA ALA A 227 -22.52 -5.39 12.51
C ALA A 227 -21.39 -4.42 12.18
N ASN A 228 -21.50 -3.64 11.12
CA ASN A 228 -20.53 -2.58 10.80
C ASN A 228 -20.42 -1.54 11.92
N ARG A 229 -21.55 -1.08 12.48
CA ARG A 229 -21.53 -0.13 13.61
C ARG A 229 -20.84 -0.72 14.84
N VAL A 230 -21.10 -1.97 15.16
CA VAL A 230 -20.45 -2.67 16.29
C VAL A 230 -18.95 -2.78 16.05
N LEU A 231 -18.52 -3.10 14.84
CA LEU A 231 -17.11 -3.16 14.46
C LEU A 231 -16.43 -1.79 14.55
N THR A 232 -17.07 -0.74 14.03
CA THR A 232 -16.56 0.63 14.16
C THR A 232 -16.39 1.02 15.63
N GLN A 233 -17.39 0.75 16.47
CA GLN A 233 -17.32 1.03 17.90
C GLN A 233 -16.21 0.23 18.59
N LYS A 234 -16.03 -1.03 18.24
CA LYS A 234 -14.93 -1.87 18.74
C LYS A 234 -13.57 -1.31 18.31
N SER A 235 -13.42 -0.93 17.05
CA SER A 235 -12.18 -0.33 16.54
C SER A 235 -11.86 1.00 17.22
N VAL A 236 -12.87 1.82 17.53
CA VAL A 236 -12.67 3.05 18.32
C VAL A 236 -12.22 2.71 19.74
N ALA A 237 -12.82 1.71 20.40
CA ALA A 237 -12.43 1.28 21.74
C ALA A 237 -10.99 0.69 21.76
N GLU A 238 -10.57 -0.02 20.72
CA GLU A 238 -9.18 -0.50 20.56
C GLU A 238 -8.22 0.70 20.42
N LEU A 239 -8.58 1.70 19.61
CA LEU A 239 -7.78 2.93 19.47
C LEU A 239 -7.71 3.72 20.79
N GLU A 240 -8.79 3.78 21.58
CA GLU A 240 -8.75 4.41 22.91
C GLU A 240 -7.73 3.73 23.84
N GLN A 241 -7.63 2.39 23.78
CA GLN A 241 -6.63 1.66 24.57
C GLN A 241 -5.20 1.94 24.14
N GLU A 242 -4.98 2.17 22.85
CA GLU A 242 -3.64 2.36 22.29
C GLU A 242 -3.19 3.83 22.23
N LEU A 243 -4.10 4.76 22.00
CA LEU A 243 -3.81 6.17 21.76
C LEU A 243 -4.29 7.11 22.88
N GLY A 244 -5.10 6.59 23.81
CA GLY A 244 -5.68 7.35 24.93
C GLY A 244 -7.17 7.59 24.78
N GLU A 245 -7.83 7.79 25.92
CA GLU A 245 -9.27 7.96 26.02
C GLU A 245 -9.75 9.26 25.33
N LEU A 246 -10.85 9.17 24.63
CA LEU A 246 -11.56 10.31 24.04
C LEU A 246 -12.44 10.98 25.10
N LYS A 247 -12.54 12.30 25.06
CA LYS A 247 -13.15 13.12 26.12
C LYS A 247 -14.63 12.87 26.28
N ASP A 248 -15.34 12.66 25.18
CA ASP A 248 -16.79 12.55 25.17
C ASP A 248 -17.34 11.72 24.00
N GLY A 249 -18.65 11.57 23.96
CA GLY A 249 -19.34 10.83 22.90
C GLY A 249 -19.23 11.48 21.52
N GLU A 250 -19.04 12.79 21.44
CA GLU A 250 -18.85 13.50 20.17
C GLU A 250 -17.49 13.16 19.54
N GLU A 251 -16.42 13.14 20.34
CA GLU A 251 -15.11 12.73 19.86
C GLU A 251 -15.09 11.26 19.41
N LYS A 252 -15.80 10.38 20.14
CA LYS A 252 -15.96 8.96 19.73
C LYS A 252 -16.72 8.83 18.41
N ASP A 253 -17.77 9.61 18.22
CA ASP A 253 -18.54 9.64 16.97
C ASP A 253 -17.69 10.15 15.80
N LYS A 254 -16.90 11.21 16.01
CA LYS A 254 -15.96 11.73 15.00
C LYS A 254 -14.88 10.71 14.63
N ALA A 255 -14.28 10.02 15.61
CA ALA A 255 -13.32 8.97 15.36
C ALA A 255 -13.95 7.81 14.57
N GLY A 256 -15.14 7.36 14.96
CA GLY A 256 -15.88 6.31 14.26
C GLY A 256 -16.18 6.69 12.80
N LYS A 257 -16.69 7.90 12.56
CA LYS A 257 -16.94 8.42 11.21
C LYS A 257 -15.67 8.52 10.37
N ALA A 258 -14.54 8.91 10.98
CA ALA A 258 -13.27 8.95 10.27
C ALA A 258 -12.85 7.55 9.79
N LEU A 259 -12.97 6.54 10.65
CA LEU A 259 -12.68 5.15 10.30
C LEU A 259 -13.60 4.62 9.19
N GLU A 260 -14.91 4.88 9.28
CA GLU A 260 -15.87 4.46 8.26
C GLU A 260 -15.58 5.09 6.90
N LYS A 261 -15.28 6.39 6.86
CA LYS A 261 -14.91 7.11 5.63
C LYS A 261 -13.63 6.55 5.01
N LEU A 262 -12.58 6.36 5.80
CA LEU A 262 -11.34 5.75 5.32
C LEU A 262 -11.57 4.33 4.83
N GLY A 263 -12.25 3.49 5.60
CA GLY A 263 -12.58 2.11 5.22
C GLY A 263 -13.35 2.05 3.90
N TYR A 264 -14.33 2.94 3.69
CA TYR A 264 -15.08 3.03 2.44
C TYR A 264 -14.19 3.37 1.24
N TRP A 265 -13.33 4.40 1.36
CA TRP A 265 -12.44 4.78 0.26
C TRP A 265 -11.31 3.78 0.03
N MET A 266 -10.83 3.12 1.08
CA MET A 266 -9.88 2.01 0.94
C MET A 266 -10.49 0.80 0.23
N ASP A 267 -11.77 0.51 0.45
CA ASP A 267 -12.50 -0.51 -0.28
C ASP A 267 -12.61 -0.17 -1.78
N LYS A 268 -12.71 1.10 -2.12
CA LYS A 268 -12.64 1.60 -3.51
C LYS A 268 -11.23 1.67 -4.09
N GLY A 269 -10.20 1.32 -3.34
CA GLY A 269 -8.82 1.24 -3.81
C GLY A 269 -7.90 2.37 -3.35
N MET A 270 -8.36 3.24 -2.43
CA MET A 270 -7.48 4.21 -1.78
C MET A 270 -6.41 3.52 -0.95
N GLN A 271 -5.19 4.04 -0.97
CA GLN A 271 -4.06 3.52 -0.20
C GLN A 271 -3.32 4.68 0.45
N ILE A 272 -2.88 4.51 1.69
CA ILE A 272 -2.16 5.53 2.45
C ILE A 272 -0.80 4.96 2.84
N TYR A 273 0.26 5.72 2.60
CA TYR A 273 1.65 5.33 2.83
C TYR A 273 2.38 6.40 3.62
N SER A 274 3.38 6.01 4.41
CA SER A 274 4.35 6.97 4.92
C SER A 274 5.09 7.65 3.77
N ALA A 275 5.55 8.87 3.98
CA ALA A 275 6.45 9.51 3.01
C ALA A 275 7.70 8.65 2.80
N ILE A 276 8.24 8.67 1.57
CA ILE A 276 9.42 7.86 1.19
C ILE A 276 10.63 8.14 2.08
N ASP A 277 10.81 9.40 2.46
CA ASP A 277 11.92 9.85 3.28
C ASP A 277 11.59 9.86 4.78
N ALA A 278 10.44 9.31 5.19
CA ALA A 278 10.08 9.20 6.60
C ALA A 278 11.11 8.35 7.38
N PRO A 279 11.35 8.63 8.66
CA PRO A 279 12.20 7.82 9.53
C PRO A 279 11.79 6.35 9.51
N ALA A 280 12.76 5.44 9.68
CA ALA A 280 12.50 3.99 9.67
C ALA A 280 11.43 3.58 10.69
N GLU A 281 11.46 4.17 11.88
CA GLU A 281 10.49 3.94 12.96
C GLU A 281 9.04 4.24 12.54
N ILE A 282 8.85 5.24 11.69
CA ILE A 282 7.53 5.59 11.13
C ILE A 282 7.15 4.62 10.01
N LYS A 283 8.11 4.28 9.13
CA LYS A 283 7.86 3.33 8.03
C LYS A 283 7.44 1.96 8.54
N ASP A 284 8.04 1.50 9.64
CA ASP A 284 7.77 0.18 10.23
C ASP A 284 6.36 0.09 10.85
N VAL A 285 5.76 1.23 11.22
CA VAL A 285 4.39 1.28 11.78
C VAL A 285 3.32 1.36 10.70
N PHE A 286 3.67 1.89 9.50
CA PHE A 286 2.72 1.98 8.40
C PHE A 286 2.55 0.63 7.70
N PRO A 287 1.32 0.28 7.29
CA PRO A 287 1.08 -0.94 6.54
C PRO A 287 1.89 -0.91 5.23
N THR A 288 2.56 -2.01 4.93
CA THR A 288 3.31 -2.15 3.69
C THR A 288 2.36 -2.19 2.48
N GLN A 289 2.87 -1.86 1.29
CA GLN A 289 2.07 -1.91 0.06
C GLN A 289 1.44 -3.30 -0.18
N GLN A 290 2.06 -4.34 0.35
CA GLN A 290 1.56 -5.71 0.28
C GLN A 290 0.37 -5.95 1.20
N GLU A 291 0.38 -5.37 2.39
CA GLU A 291 -0.72 -5.47 3.37
C GLU A 291 -1.98 -4.71 2.91
N THR A 292 -1.82 -3.62 2.17
CA THR A 292 -2.96 -2.86 1.63
C THR A 292 -3.64 -3.52 0.42
N ASN A 293 -3.03 -4.53 -0.21
CA ASN A 293 -3.59 -5.29 -1.33
C ASN A 293 -4.32 -6.58 -0.92
N PHE A 294 -4.61 -6.78 0.35
CA PHE A 294 -5.24 -8.02 0.83
C PHE A 294 -6.70 -8.19 0.38
N LEU A 295 -6.87 -9.03 -0.60
CA LEU A 295 -7.77 -10.17 -0.39
C LEU A 295 -7.13 -11.04 0.68
N SER A 296 -7.77 -11.25 1.82
CA SER A 296 -7.22 -12.13 2.85
C SER A 296 -6.93 -13.49 2.21
N ASP A 297 -5.82 -14.14 2.58
CA ASP A 297 -5.46 -15.47 2.07
C ASP A 297 -6.63 -16.48 2.23
N ASP A 298 -7.50 -16.26 3.20
CA ASP A 298 -8.72 -17.04 3.42
C ASP A 298 -9.78 -16.79 2.33
N LEU A 299 -9.87 -15.59 1.75
CA LEU A 299 -10.77 -15.28 0.63
C LEU A 299 -10.23 -15.86 -0.69
N ILE A 300 -8.91 -15.82 -0.89
CA ILE A 300 -8.28 -16.48 -2.05
C ILE A 300 -8.52 -17.98 -2.00
N LYS A 301 -8.34 -18.62 -0.85
CA LYS A 301 -8.63 -20.05 -0.64
C LYS A 301 -10.10 -20.39 -0.85
N LEU A 302 -11.02 -19.50 -0.47
CA LEU A 302 -12.47 -19.69 -0.69
C LEU A 302 -12.85 -19.57 -2.18
N LEU A 303 -12.20 -18.71 -2.94
CA LEU A 303 -12.40 -18.57 -4.38
C LEU A 303 -11.81 -19.76 -5.16
N GLU A 304 -10.61 -20.20 -4.80
CA GLU A 304 -9.96 -21.38 -5.40
C GLU A 304 -10.72 -22.70 -5.13
N ASN A 305 -11.42 -22.82 -4.00
CA ASN A 305 -12.25 -23.99 -3.68
C ASN A 305 -13.62 -23.99 -4.39
N LYS A 306 -14.04 -22.93 -5.05
CA LYS A 306 -15.28 -22.89 -5.85
C LYS A 306 -15.10 -23.31 -7.32
N GLU A 307 -13.88 -23.48 -7.80
CA GLU A 307 -13.58 -23.96 -9.16
C GLU A 307 -13.33 -25.49 -9.21
N LYS A 308 -13.58 -26.20 -8.12
CA LYS A 308 -13.62 -27.67 -8.06
C LYS A 308 -15.04 -28.14 -7.78
#